data_6d498929f27cd64daf305b4d56bdfd91
#
_entry.id   6d498929f27cd64daf305b4d56bdfd91
#
_cell.length_a   1.000
_cell.length_b   1.000
_cell.length_c   1.000
_cell.angle_alpha   90.00
_cell.angle_beta   90.00
_cell.angle_gamma   90.00
#
_symmetry.space_group_name_H-M   'P 1'
#
loop_
_entity.id
_entity.type
_entity.pdbx_description
1 polymer ?
#
loop_
_entity_poly.entity_id
_entity_poly.type
_entity_poly.pdbx_seq_one_letter_code
_entity_poly.pdbx_strand_id
1 'polypeptide(L)'
;MERQFNPVELELMDRPQPVSAELERDLENIRQLNRWFGSYALISMFLSRWIKPGSRLRIVDLATGSGDIPRLIAECGRKIGAELRIDALDQQSATLQIAQKLSVPYPEISFVEGNILEWRPAEPYDVVFCTLALHHFSDDDAVRVLQRCRELSHKFVLVSDLCRSWMATIGVHLLTGTVFREPMTKHDARLSIARAFSFSEMNQLAQRAGWTNFAHKTFPFARQAIWLQAQ
;
A
#
# COMPACT_ATOMS: atom_id res chain seq x y z
N MET A 1 15.16 1.41 18.29
CA MET A 1 13.98 2.28 18.47
C MET A 1 12.77 1.36 18.39
N GLU A 2 11.98 1.27 19.44
CA GLU A 2 10.79 0.41 19.49
C GLU A 2 9.66 0.96 18.60
N ARG A 3 8.80 0.07 18.14
CA ARG A 3 7.60 0.41 17.40
C ARG A 3 6.57 1.06 18.33
N GLN A 4 6.06 2.21 17.93
CA GLN A 4 5.01 2.89 18.69
C GLN A 4 3.67 2.58 18.04
N PHE A 5 2.97 1.57 18.53
CA PHE A 5 1.65 1.20 18.02
C PHE A 5 0.61 1.32 19.13
N ASN A 6 -0.40 2.14 18.87
CA ASN A 6 -1.57 2.28 19.72
C ASN A 6 -2.82 2.07 18.83
N PRO A 7 -3.61 1.01 19.04
CA PRO A 7 -4.76 0.71 18.20
C PRO A 7 -5.91 1.75 18.30
N VAL A 8 -5.93 2.54 19.36
CA VAL A 8 -6.96 3.58 19.59
C VAL A 8 -6.62 4.88 18.87
N GLU A 9 -5.34 5.12 18.60
CA GLU A 9 -4.87 6.32 17.90
C GLU A 9 -4.89 6.07 16.40
N LEU A 10 -5.95 6.44 15.70
CA LEU A 10 -6.04 6.30 14.24
C LEU A 10 -5.35 7.47 13.54
N GLU A 11 -4.80 7.22 12.35
CA GLU A 11 -4.46 8.31 11.43
C GLU A 11 -5.72 9.11 11.12
N LEU A 12 -5.58 10.41 10.89
CA LEU A 12 -6.73 11.28 10.69
C LEU A 12 -7.51 10.89 9.44
N MET A 13 -6.80 10.45 8.39
CA MET A 13 -7.42 9.95 7.17
C MET A 13 -8.23 8.67 7.36
N ASP A 14 -7.89 7.85 8.35
CA ASP A 14 -8.56 6.58 8.64
C ASP A 14 -9.79 6.72 9.52
N ARG A 15 -10.02 7.91 10.07
CA ARG A 15 -11.22 8.17 10.87
C ARG A 15 -12.44 8.21 9.97
N PRO A 16 -13.61 7.65 10.41
CA PRO A 16 -14.86 7.82 9.69
C PRO A 16 -15.16 9.32 9.49
N GLN A 17 -15.20 9.77 8.25
CA GLN A 17 -15.43 11.17 7.87
C GLN A 17 -16.07 11.27 6.49
N PRO A 18 -16.80 12.34 6.19
CA PRO A 18 -17.30 12.58 4.85
C PRO A 18 -16.16 13.01 3.90
N VAL A 19 -16.43 12.94 2.61
CA VAL A 19 -15.56 13.57 1.61
C VAL A 19 -15.44 15.07 1.90
N SER A 20 -14.22 15.53 2.05
CA SER A 20 -13.91 16.94 2.33
C SER A 20 -12.71 17.42 1.53
N ALA A 21 -12.59 18.73 1.36
CA ALA A 21 -11.43 19.32 0.70
C ALA A 21 -10.11 19.06 1.48
N GLU A 22 -10.20 18.85 2.79
CA GLU A 22 -9.05 18.49 3.62
C GLU A 22 -8.58 17.06 3.31
N LEU A 23 -9.50 16.08 3.26
CA LEU A 23 -9.19 14.71 2.89
C LEU A 23 -8.67 14.63 1.44
N GLU A 24 -9.27 15.37 0.48
CA GLU A 24 -8.78 15.40 -0.90
C GLU A 24 -7.34 15.94 -0.98
N ARG A 25 -7.01 17.00 -0.22
CA ARG A 25 -5.65 17.55 -0.16
C ARG A 25 -4.65 16.58 0.50
N ASP A 26 -5.05 15.93 1.57
CA ASP A 26 -4.19 14.94 2.24
C ASP A 26 -3.86 13.78 1.31
N LEU A 27 -4.85 13.19 0.68
CA LEU A 27 -4.66 12.12 -0.32
C LEU A 27 -3.79 12.59 -1.50
N GLU A 28 -3.89 13.86 -1.93
CA GLU A 28 -2.99 14.44 -2.94
C GLU A 28 -1.55 14.51 -2.43
N ASN A 29 -1.34 14.96 -1.21
CA ASN A 29 -0.02 15.02 -0.58
C ASN A 29 0.60 13.63 -0.46
N ILE A 30 -0.18 12.60 -0.07
CA ILE A 30 0.27 11.21 -0.02
C ILE A 30 0.69 10.72 -1.41
N ARG A 31 -0.08 11.02 -2.46
CA ARG A 31 0.30 10.67 -3.84
C ARG A 31 1.61 11.33 -4.25
N GLN A 32 1.83 12.60 -3.90
CA GLN A 32 3.09 13.28 -4.16
C GLN A 32 4.25 12.64 -3.39
N LEU A 33 4.05 12.28 -2.13
CA LEU A 33 5.02 11.54 -1.33
C LEU A 33 5.35 10.20 -1.98
N ASN A 34 4.36 9.44 -2.44
CA ASN A 34 4.56 8.17 -3.14
C ASN A 34 5.38 8.34 -4.42
N ARG A 35 5.12 9.40 -5.17
CA ARG A 35 5.84 9.73 -6.40
C ARG A 35 7.30 10.15 -6.14
N TRP A 36 7.53 11.03 -5.16
CA TRP A 36 8.86 11.61 -4.90
C TRP A 36 9.76 10.71 -4.07
N PHE A 37 9.18 9.92 -3.17
CA PHE A 37 9.91 9.08 -2.24
C PHE A 37 9.89 7.59 -2.59
N GLY A 38 9.88 7.29 -3.90
CA GLY A 38 10.27 6.01 -4.45
C GLY A 38 9.23 4.90 -4.46
N SER A 39 7.99 5.11 -3.92
CA SER A 39 6.95 4.07 -3.97
C SER A 39 6.60 3.69 -5.40
N TYR A 40 6.38 4.67 -6.28
CA TYR A 40 6.06 4.39 -7.69
C TYR A 40 7.21 3.71 -8.44
N ALA A 41 8.46 4.11 -8.17
CA ALA A 41 9.62 3.47 -8.78
C ALA A 41 9.76 2.01 -8.33
N LEU A 42 9.54 1.75 -7.04
CA LEU A 42 9.54 0.40 -6.47
C LEU A 42 8.45 -0.47 -7.13
N ILE A 43 7.22 -0.01 -7.17
CA ILE A 43 6.10 -0.75 -7.80
C ILE A 43 6.39 -0.99 -9.29
N SER A 44 6.80 0.04 -10.03
CA SER A 44 7.12 -0.07 -11.46
C SER A 44 8.22 -1.09 -11.76
N MET A 45 9.21 -1.21 -10.87
CA MET A 45 10.26 -2.23 -10.98
C MET A 45 9.66 -3.65 -10.90
N PHE A 46 8.72 -3.91 -9.99
CA PHE A 46 8.06 -5.22 -9.91
C PHE A 46 7.11 -5.45 -11.08
N LEU A 47 6.33 -4.44 -11.48
CA LEU A 47 5.44 -4.53 -12.63
C LEU A 47 6.21 -4.94 -13.90
N SER A 48 7.36 -4.33 -14.16
CA SER A 48 8.20 -4.66 -15.34
C SER A 48 8.72 -6.10 -15.34
N ARG A 49 8.87 -6.71 -14.17
CA ARG A 49 9.29 -8.10 -14.02
C ARG A 49 8.13 -9.08 -14.20
N TRP A 50 6.95 -8.75 -13.67
CA TRP A 50 5.82 -9.66 -13.54
C TRP A 50 4.81 -9.54 -14.69
N ILE A 51 4.62 -8.34 -15.25
CA ILE A 51 3.69 -8.12 -16.36
C ILE A 51 4.46 -8.12 -17.67
N LYS A 52 4.04 -8.96 -18.60
CA LYS A 52 4.65 -9.08 -19.92
C LYS A 52 3.70 -8.57 -21.00
N PRO A 53 4.20 -8.14 -22.17
CA PRO A 53 3.35 -7.78 -23.30
C PRO A 53 2.32 -8.88 -23.62
N GLY A 54 1.06 -8.51 -23.78
CA GLY A 54 -0.03 -9.44 -24.05
C GLY A 54 -0.50 -10.27 -22.86
N SER A 55 0.04 -10.06 -21.64
CA SER A 55 -0.46 -10.73 -20.43
C SER A 55 -1.92 -10.37 -20.19
N ARG A 56 -2.68 -11.36 -19.67
CA ARG A 56 -4.00 -11.15 -19.08
C ARG A 56 -3.89 -11.47 -17.60
N LEU A 57 -4.05 -10.46 -16.74
CA LEU A 57 -3.85 -10.63 -15.31
C LEU A 57 -5.00 -10.00 -14.52
N ARG A 58 -5.36 -10.71 -13.46
CA ARG A 58 -6.24 -10.22 -12.41
C ARG A 58 -5.40 -9.79 -11.21
N ILE A 59 -5.54 -8.52 -10.83
CA ILE A 59 -4.70 -7.89 -9.81
C ILE A 59 -5.59 -7.31 -8.72
N VAL A 60 -5.14 -7.36 -7.48
CA VAL A 60 -5.77 -6.60 -6.39
C VAL A 60 -4.75 -5.71 -5.69
N ASP A 61 -5.19 -4.51 -5.35
CA ASP A 61 -4.51 -3.60 -4.45
C ASP A 61 -5.30 -3.47 -3.15
N LEU A 62 -4.71 -3.91 -2.06
CA LEU A 62 -5.32 -3.96 -0.73
C LEU A 62 -4.96 -2.69 0.05
N ALA A 63 -5.95 -2.04 0.67
CA ALA A 63 -5.88 -0.70 1.25
C ALA A 63 -5.39 0.32 0.21
N THR A 64 -6.20 0.47 -0.83
CA THR A 64 -5.84 1.22 -2.03
C THR A 64 -5.77 2.74 -1.84
N GLY A 65 -6.33 3.25 -0.76
CA GLY A 65 -6.37 4.69 -0.52
C GLY A 65 -6.99 5.46 -1.69
N SER A 66 -6.27 6.44 -2.21
CA SER A 66 -6.74 7.25 -3.35
C SER A 66 -6.71 6.53 -4.70
N GLY A 67 -6.35 5.24 -4.76
CA GLY A 67 -6.27 4.45 -5.99
C GLY A 67 -5.09 4.83 -6.89
N ASP A 68 -4.05 5.46 -6.36
CA ASP A 68 -2.88 5.89 -7.13
C ASP A 68 -2.04 4.70 -7.64
N ILE A 69 -1.90 3.65 -6.84
CA ILE A 69 -1.22 2.42 -7.26
C ILE A 69 -2.00 1.66 -8.35
N PRO A 70 -3.31 1.42 -8.23
CA PRO A 70 -4.11 0.87 -9.35
C PRO A 70 -3.98 1.65 -10.65
N ARG A 71 -4.01 2.99 -10.61
CA ARG A 71 -3.80 3.82 -11.80
C ARG A 71 -2.40 3.63 -12.40
N LEU A 72 -1.37 3.59 -11.56
CA LEU A 72 0.00 3.29 -12.01
C LEU A 72 0.10 1.92 -12.67
N ILE A 73 -0.54 0.90 -12.11
CA ILE A 73 -0.61 -0.47 -12.67
C ILE A 73 -1.30 -0.45 -14.04
N ALA A 74 -2.46 0.21 -14.13
CA ALA A 74 -3.22 0.34 -15.36
C ALA A 74 -2.40 1.04 -16.47
N GLU A 75 -1.73 2.15 -16.16
CA GLU A 75 -0.85 2.86 -17.09
C GLU A 75 0.33 1.99 -17.57
N CYS A 76 0.94 1.24 -16.66
CA CYS A 76 2.01 0.30 -17.02
C CYS A 76 1.48 -0.80 -17.96
N GLY A 77 0.31 -1.37 -17.66
CA GLY A 77 -0.33 -2.38 -18.52
C GLY A 77 -0.63 -1.86 -19.93
N ARG A 78 -1.25 -0.68 -20.02
CA ARG A 78 -1.57 -0.02 -21.30
C ARG A 78 -0.32 0.21 -22.17
N LYS A 79 0.79 0.68 -21.55
CA LYS A 79 2.06 0.94 -22.27
C LYS A 79 2.64 -0.30 -22.94
N ILE A 80 2.39 -1.48 -22.41
CA ILE A 80 2.94 -2.75 -22.93
C ILE A 80 1.88 -3.64 -23.59
N GLY A 81 0.64 -3.17 -23.72
CA GLY A 81 -0.46 -3.92 -24.34
C GLY A 81 -0.91 -5.12 -23.50
N ALA A 82 -0.84 -5.05 -22.18
CA ALA A 82 -1.38 -6.06 -21.28
C ALA A 82 -2.86 -5.76 -20.96
N GLU A 83 -3.68 -6.80 -20.87
CA GLU A 83 -5.07 -6.72 -20.42
C GLU A 83 -5.13 -6.94 -18.91
N LEU A 84 -5.45 -5.90 -18.16
CA LEU A 84 -5.48 -5.97 -16.71
C LEU A 84 -6.91 -5.78 -16.19
N ARG A 85 -7.29 -6.56 -15.18
CA ARG A 85 -8.46 -6.33 -14.33
C ARG A 85 -7.95 -6.09 -12.92
N ILE A 86 -8.28 -4.92 -12.36
CA ILE A 86 -7.71 -4.45 -11.11
C ILE A 86 -8.84 -4.19 -10.12
N ASP A 87 -8.87 -4.95 -9.04
CA ASP A 87 -9.75 -4.69 -7.91
C ASP A 87 -8.97 -3.83 -6.89
N ALA A 88 -9.56 -2.72 -6.48
CA ALA A 88 -8.97 -1.76 -5.54
C ALA A 88 -9.82 -1.76 -4.26
N LEU A 89 -9.30 -2.40 -3.21
CA LEU A 89 -10.00 -2.59 -1.94
C LEU A 89 -9.59 -1.54 -0.91
N ASP A 90 -10.57 -0.92 -0.28
CA ASP A 90 -10.37 -0.08 0.90
C ASP A 90 -11.57 -0.14 1.83
N GLN A 91 -11.37 0.11 3.12
CA GLN A 91 -12.45 0.12 4.10
C GLN A 91 -13.09 1.52 4.26
N GLN A 92 -12.44 2.57 3.75
CA GLN A 92 -12.89 3.96 3.93
C GLN A 92 -13.72 4.42 2.72
N SER A 93 -15.04 4.49 2.90
CA SER A 93 -15.99 4.88 1.84
C SER A 93 -15.68 6.26 1.24
N ALA A 94 -15.35 7.25 2.07
CA ALA A 94 -15.01 8.59 1.60
C ALA A 94 -13.75 8.60 0.72
N THR A 95 -12.73 7.83 1.10
CA THR A 95 -11.50 7.66 0.33
C THR A 95 -11.77 6.98 -1.00
N LEU A 96 -12.60 5.93 -1.02
CA LEU A 96 -13.01 5.25 -2.25
C LEU A 96 -13.80 6.15 -3.20
N GLN A 97 -14.68 7.02 -2.70
CA GLN A 97 -15.39 7.99 -3.53
C GLN A 97 -14.43 8.94 -4.25
N ILE A 98 -13.38 9.41 -3.56
CA ILE A 98 -12.32 10.23 -4.16
C ILE A 98 -11.53 9.41 -5.19
N ALA A 99 -11.15 8.17 -4.85
CA ALA A 99 -10.42 7.27 -5.73
C ALA A 99 -11.20 6.98 -7.03
N GLN A 100 -12.50 6.71 -6.94
CA GLN A 100 -13.40 6.51 -8.09
C GLN A 100 -13.44 7.74 -8.99
N LYS A 101 -13.64 8.93 -8.42
CA LYS A 101 -13.64 10.21 -9.16
C LYS A 101 -12.33 10.41 -9.93
N LEU A 102 -11.19 10.12 -9.31
CA LEU A 102 -9.86 10.26 -9.91
C LEU A 102 -9.56 9.19 -10.97
N SER A 103 -10.28 8.08 -10.95
CA SER A 103 -10.01 6.91 -11.78
C SER A 103 -11.02 6.74 -12.93
N VAL A 104 -11.89 7.71 -13.19
CA VAL A 104 -12.83 7.68 -14.34
C VAL A 104 -12.17 7.30 -15.68
N PRO A 105 -10.92 7.72 -16.00
CA PRO A 105 -10.23 7.33 -17.23
C PRO A 105 -9.72 5.87 -17.26
N TYR A 106 -9.92 5.09 -16.19
CA TYR A 106 -9.34 3.76 -16.01
C TYR A 106 -10.43 2.69 -15.80
N PRO A 107 -11.15 2.28 -16.88
CA PRO A 107 -12.26 1.31 -16.79
C PRO A 107 -11.81 -0.09 -16.33
N GLU A 108 -10.52 -0.39 -16.38
CA GLU A 108 -9.94 -1.63 -15.86
C GLU A 108 -9.91 -1.72 -14.33
N ILE A 109 -10.20 -0.62 -13.59
CA ILE A 109 -10.18 -0.56 -12.13
C ILE A 109 -11.59 -0.64 -11.58
N SER A 110 -11.83 -1.61 -10.70
CA SER A 110 -13.07 -1.76 -9.92
C SER A 110 -12.78 -1.46 -8.45
N PHE A 111 -13.54 -0.56 -7.85
CA PHE A 111 -13.38 -0.22 -6.43
C PHE A 111 -14.33 -1.04 -5.57
N VAL A 112 -13.80 -1.60 -4.48
CA VAL A 112 -14.51 -2.47 -3.55
C VAL A 112 -14.36 -1.91 -2.13
N GLU A 113 -15.48 -1.66 -1.46
CA GLU A 113 -15.47 -1.32 -0.03
C GLU A 113 -15.41 -2.60 0.80
N GLY A 114 -14.41 -2.71 1.69
CA GLY A 114 -14.27 -3.90 2.52
C GLY A 114 -13.01 -3.92 3.37
N ASN A 115 -13.03 -4.79 4.37
CA ASN A 115 -11.90 -5.04 5.27
C ASN A 115 -11.02 -6.14 4.70
N ILE A 116 -9.71 -5.92 4.64
CA ILE A 116 -8.73 -6.88 4.12
C ILE A 116 -8.84 -8.25 4.81
N LEU A 117 -9.05 -8.27 6.12
CA LEU A 117 -9.10 -9.50 6.92
C LEU A 117 -10.37 -10.32 6.67
N GLU A 118 -11.46 -9.66 6.25
CA GLU A 118 -12.77 -10.27 6.11
C GLU A 118 -13.17 -10.52 4.65
N TRP A 119 -12.62 -9.73 3.73
CA TRP A 119 -12.99 -9.79 2.32
C TRP A 119 -12.66 -11.14 1.69
N ARG A 120 -13.61 -11.69 0.94
CA ARG A 120 -13.54 -13.01 0.30
C ARG A 120 -13.94 -12.88 -1.17
N PRO A 121 -12.99 -12.72 -2.11
CA PRO A 121 -13.30 -12.71 -3.53
C PRO A 121 -13.71 -14.12 -4.01
N ALA A 122 -14.49 -14.16 -5.08
CA ALA A 122 -14.95 -15.42 -5.68
C ALA A 122 -13.79 -16.24 -6.29
N GLU A 123 -12.75 -15.57 -6.77
CA GLU A 123 -11.60 -16.18 -7.43
C GLU A 123 -10.30 -15.53 -6.94
N PRO A 124 -9.18 -16.28 -6.89
CA PRO A 124 -7.87 -15.72 -6.55
C PRO A 124 -7.34 -14.76 -7.62
N TYR A 125 -6.30 -14.03 -7.28
CA TYR A 125 -5.62 -13.07 -8.14
C TYR A 125 -4.29 -13.62 -8.67
N ASP A 126 -3.86 -13.12 -9.81
CA ASP A 126 -2.50 -13.34 -10.29
C ASP A 126 -1.48 -12.56 -9.43
N VAL A 127 -1.83 -11.34 -9.08
CA VAL A 127 -0.95 -10.45 -8.31
C VAL A 127 -1.72 -9.75 -7.19
N VAL A 128 -1.14 -9.75 -6.01
CA VAL A 128 -1.65 -9.03 -4.83
C VAL A 128 -0.64 -7.96 -4.44
N PHE A 129 -1.10 -6.72 -4.36
CA PHE A 129 -0.37 -5.60 -3.77
C PHE A 129 -0.98 -5.23 -2.42
N CYS A 130 -0.13 -4.87 -1.47
CA CYS A 130 -0.48 -4.20 -0.23
C CYS A 130 0.61 -3.16 0.03
N THR A 131 0.29 -1.89 -0.20
CA THR A 131 1.29 -0.83 -0.25
C THR A 131 0.98 0.24 0.80
N LEU A 132 1.95 0.50 1.70
CA LEU A 132 1.85 1.51 2.75
C LEU A 132 0.62 1.33 3.65
N ALA A 133 0.33 0.10 4.01
CA ALA A 133 -0.83 -0.25 4.81
C ALA A 133 -0.51 -1.11 6.02
N LEU A 134 0.57 -1.90 5.98
CA LEU A 134 0.83 -2.89 7.03
C LEU A 134 1.10 -2.23 8.40
N HIS A 135 1.65 -1.02 8.41
CA HIS A 135 1.92 -0.28 9.64
C HIS A 135 0.65 0.17 10.40
N HIS A 136 -0.52 0.13 9.78
CA HIS A 136 -1.81 0.40 10.44
C HIS A 136 -2.30 -0.75 11.35
N PHE A 137 -1.69 -1.94 11.24
CA PHE A 137 -2.14 -3.13 11.95
C PHE A 137 -1.28 -3.43 13.18
N SER A 138 -1.88 -4.09 14.18
CA SER A 138 -1.12 -4.73 15.26
C SER A 138 -0.18 -5.80 14.70
N ASP A 139 0.79 -6.29 15.49
CA ASP A 139 1.68 -7.34 15.02
C ASP A 139 0.92 -8.61 14.61
N ASP A 140 -0.11 -8.97 15.37
CA ASP A 140 -0.92 -10.16 15.08
C ASP A 140 -1.82 -9.96 13.85
N ASP A 141 -2.43 -8.79 13.70
CA ASP A 141 -3.21 -8.49 12.51
C ASP A 141 -2.32 -8.32 11.27
N ALA A 142 -1.13 -7.76 11.40
CA ALA A 142 -0.15 -7.71 10.31
C ALA A 142 0.23 -9.11 9.81
N VAL A 143 0.40 -10.07 10.73
CA VAL A 143 0.58 -11.49 10.35
C VAL A 143 -0.63 -12.01 9.59
N ARG A 144 -1.86 -11.73 10.04
CA ARG A 144 -3.09 -12.12 9.35
C ARG A 144 -3.22 -11.48 7.97
N VAL A 145 -2.84 -10.19 7.82
CA VAL A 145 -2.81 -9.51 6.52
C VAL A 145 -1.83 -10.19 5.57
N LEU A 146 -0.63 -10.54 6.03
CA LEU A 146 0.35 -11.27 5.22
C LEU A 146 -0.16 -12.66 4.81
N GLN A 147 -0.83 -13.39 5.70
CA GLN A 147 -1.50 -14.65 5.38
C GLN A 147 -2.55 -14.45 4.29
N ARG A 148 -3.39 -13.42 4.43
CA ARG A 148 -4.41 -13.07 3.42
C ARG A 148 -3.80 -12.71 2.07
N CYS A 149 -2.74 -11.92 2.03
CA CYS A 149 -2.04 -11.63 0.78
C CYS A 149 -1.59 -12.90 0.05
N ARG A 150 -1.07 -13.87 0.79
CA ARG A 150 -0.65 -15.17 0.22
C ARG A 150 -1.84 -16.00 -0.25
N GLU A 151 -2.91 -16.09 0.53
CA GLU A 151 -4.11 -16.85 0.19
C GLU A 151 -4.83 -16.31 -1.04
N LEU A 152 -4.81 -14.99 -1.23
CA LEU A 152 -5.45 -14.31 -2.35
C LEU A 152 -4.69 -14.43 -3.67
N SER A 153 -3.40 -14.78 -3.64
CA SER A 153 -2.56 -14.84 -4.84
C SER A 153 -2.12 -16.24 -5.18
N HIS A 154 -2.09 -16.55 -6.47
CA HIS A 154 -1.49 -17.78 -6.98
C HIS A 154 -0.20 -17.56 -7.80
N LYS A 155 0.23 -16.29 -8.01
CA LYS A 155 1.50 -16.01 -8.71
C LYS A 155 2.42 -15.09 -7.93
N PHE A 156 1.98 -13.88 -7.61
CA PHE A 156 2.86 -12.88 -7.03
C PHE A 156 2.18 -12.10 -5.90
N VAL A 157 2.93 -11.88 -4.83
CA VAL A 157 2.54 -10.98 -3.75
C VAL A 157 3.63 -9.94 -3.56
N LEU A 158 3.27 -8.69 -3.45
CA LEU A 158 4.15 -7.59 -3.02
C LEU A 158 3.53 -6.86 -1.85
N VAL A 159 4.22 -6.86 -0.72
CA VAL A 159 3.92 -5.97 0.39
C VAL A 159 5.05 -4.98 0.53
N SER A 160 4.75 -3.70 0.36
CA SER A 160 5.71 -2.60 0.45
C SER A 160 5.27 -1.61 1.51
N ASP A 161 6.17 -1.22 2.39
CA ASP A 161 5.85 -0.30 3.48
C ASP A 161 7.04 0.60 3.86
N LEU A 162 6.80 1.52 4.77
CA LEU A 162 7.84 2.29 5.44
C LEU A 162 8.78 1.35 6.21
N CYS A 163 10.04 1.71 6.25
CA CYS A 163 11.04 1.04 7.08
C CYS A 163 11.45 1.96 8.23
N ARG A 164 11.04 1.63 9.45
CA ARG A 164 11.36 2.44 10.64
C ARG A 164 12.87 2.43 10.91
N SER A 165 13.43 3.62 10.99
CA SER A 165 14.80 3.87 11.45
C SER A 165 14.88 5.28 12.03
N TRP A 166 15.92 5.56 12.83
CA TRP A 166 16.13 6.88 13.39
C TRP A 166 16.29 7.97 12.33
N MET A 167 16.98 7.65 11.23
CA MET A 167 17.15 8.57 10.10
C MET A 167 15.82 8.86 9.40
N ALA A 168 14.99 7.84 9.19
CA ALA A 168 13.68 7.99 8.60
C ALA A 168 12.77 8.88 9.47
N THR A 169 12.80 8.68 10.78
CA THR A 169 12.03 9.50 11.72
C THR A 169 12.45 10.96 11.66
N ILE A 170 13.76 11.26 11.70
CA ILE A 170 14.26 12.64 11.54
C ILE A 170 13.84 13.21 10.20
N GLY A 171 14.02 12.45 9.10
CA GLY A 171 13.65 12.88 7.76
C GLY A 171 12.18 13.26 7.61
N VAL A 172 11.27 12.45 8.17
CA VAL A 172 9.84 12.74 8.16
C VAL A 172 9.52 13.99 8.99
N HIS A 173 10.13 14.18 10.17
CA HIS A 173 9.91 15.37 10.98
C HIS A 173 10.39 16.64 10.29
N LEU A 174 11.54 16.61 9.62
CA LEU A 174 12.05 17.74 8.85
C LEU A 174 11.14 18.05 7.65
N LEU A 175 10.76 17.03 6.88
CA LEU A 175 9.90 17.17 5.71
C LEU A 175 8.53 17.77 6.08
N THR A 176 7.89 17.22 7.12
CA THR A 176 6.58 17.68 7.60
C THR A 176 6.66 19.00 8.37
N GLY A 177 7.83 19.42 8.80
CA GLY A 177 8.06 20.72 9.42
C GLY A 177 8.27 21.85 8.39
N THR A 178 8.74 21.53 7.19
CA THR A 178 9.17 22.54 6.20
C THR A 178 8.32 22.54 4.92
N VAL A 179 7.99 21.37 4.37
CA VAL A 179 7.34 21.22 3.05
C VAL A 179 5.83 21.02 3.21
N PHE A 180 5.42 20.03 3.97
CA PHE A 180 4.00 19.72 4.16
C PHE A 180 3.48 20.38 5.43
N ARG A 181 2.68 21.44 5.22
CA ARG A 181 2.14 22.25 6.33
C ARG A 181 0.73 21.84 6.74
N GLU A 182 0.05 21.04 5.93
CA GLU A 182 -1.30 20.54 6.22
C GLU A 182 -1.30 19.72 7.53
N PRO A 183 -2.17 20.04 8.50
CA PRO A 183 -2.16 19.38 9.80
C PRO A 183 -2.36 17.87 9.73
N MET A 184 -3.28 17.41 8.84
CA MET A 184 -3.57 15.99 8.63
C MET A 184 -2.34 15.26 8.11
N THR A 185 -1.74 15.70 7.00
CA THR A 185 -0.53 15.10 6.42
C THR A 185 0.63 15.06 7.42
N LYS A 186 0.80 16.15 8.19
CA LYS A 186 1.86 16.23 9.19
C LYS A 186 1.67 15.22 10.33
N HIS A 187 0.45 15.11 10.85
CA HIS A 187 0.09 14.16 11.91
C HIS A 187 0.30 12.73 11.40
N ASP A 188 -0.33 12.39 10.26
CA ASP A 188 -0.38 11.03 9.75
C ASP A 188 0.99 10.54 9.31
N ALA A 189 1.80 11.34 8.61
CA ALA A 189 3.16 10.96 8.23
C ALA A 189 4.08 10.66 9.43
N ARG A 190 3.94 11.41 10.53
CA ARG A 190 4.71 11.16 11.77
C ARG A 190 4.24 9.91 12.48
N LEU A 191 2.93 9.68 12.50
CA LEU A 191 2.34 8.50 13.09
C LEU A 191 2.71 7.25 12.29
N SER A 192 2.62 7.29 10.97
CA SER A 192 3.00 6.20 10.06
C SER A 192 4.45 5.76 10.28
N ILE A 193 5.41 6.70 10.36
CA ILE A 193 6.82 6.31 10.58
C ILE A 193 7.08 5.75 11.96
N ALA A 194 6.37 6.22 13.00
CA ALA A 194 6.46 5.67 14.35
C ALA A 194 5.91 4.25 14.46
N ARG A 195 4.86 3.94 13.68
CA ARG A 195 4.19 2.64 13.58
C ARG A 195 4.85 1.68 12.59
N ALA A 196 5.64 2.19 11.65
CA ALA A 196 6.29 1.37 10.65
C ALA A 196 7.12 0.25 11.29
N PHE A 197 7.15 -0.90 10.66
CA PHE A 197 8.01 -2.01 11.08
C PHE A 197 9.47 -1.74 10.68
N SER A 198 10.40 -2.14 11.53
CA SER A 198 11.82 -2.23 11.15
C SER A 198 12.02 -3.40 10.17
N PHE A 199 13.19 -3.46 9.52
CA PHE A 199 13.52 -4.55 8.62
C PHE A 199 13.42 -5.93 9.30
N SER A 200 13.95 -6.07 10.52
CA SER A 200 13.91 -7.34 11.25
C SER A 200 12.48 -7.73 11.67
N GLU A 201 11.68 -6.77 12.12
CA GLU A 201 10.27 -7.01 12.50
C GLU A 201 9.45 -7.46 11.28
N MET A 202 9.56 -6.79 10.14
CA MET A 202 8.87 -7.19 8.90
C MET A 202 9.23 -8.62 8.48
N ASN A 203 10.51 -8.99 8.61
CA ASN A 203 10.97 -10.36 8.33
C ASN A 203 10.34 -11.38 9.28
N GLN A 204 10.31 -11.09 10.57
CA GLN A 204 9.68 -11.94 11.58
C GLN A 204 8.17 -12.10 11.33
N LEU A 205 7.47 -11.02 10.97
CA LEU A 205 6.05 -11.10 10.62
C LEU A 205 5.80 -12.04 9.44
N ALA A 206 6.62 -11.95 8.39
CA ALA A 206 6.51 -12.85 7.23
C ALA A 206 6.73 -14.31 7.62
N GLN A 207 7.73 -14.59 8.47
CA GLN A 207 7.98 -15.94 8.98
C GLN A 207 6.79 -16.44 9.84
N ARG A 208 6.26 -15.63 10.73
CA ARG A 208 5.07 -15.95 11.53
C ARG A 208 3.83 -16.17 10.65
N ALA A 209 3.71 -15.46 9.53
CA ALA A 209 2.65 -15.68 8.54
C ALA A 209 2.85 -16.97 7.71
N GLY A 210 3.89 -17.74 7.96
CA GLY A 210 4.20 -18.97 7.24
C GLY A 210 4.75 -18.74 5.83
N TRP A 211 5.29 -17.56 5.54
CA TRP A 211 5.96 -17.32 4.28
C TRP A 211 7.29 -18.04 4.23
N THR A 212 7.47 -18.88 3.24
CA THR A 212 8.72 -19.55 2.89
C THR A 212 9.17 -19.07 1.53
N ASN A 213 10.48 -19.03 1.29
CA ASN A 213 11.06 -18.60 0.00
C ASN A 213 10.65 -17.19 -0.43
N PHE A 214 10.38 -16.30 0.52
CA PHE A 214 10.14 -14.90 0.23
C PHE A 214 11.46 -14.12 0.13
N ALA A 215 11.46 -13.04 -0.61
CA ALA A 215 12.55 -12.10 -0.63
C ALA A 215 12.17 -10.82 0.13
N HIS A 216 13.16 -10.20 0.77
CA HIS A 216 13.00 -8.97 1.54
C HIS A 216 14.15 -8.02 1.26
N LYS A 217 13.84 -6.75 0.98
CA LYS A 217 14.84 -5.73 0.67
C LYS A 217 14.39 -4.35 1.14
N THR A 218 15.37 -3.53 1.54
CA THR A 218 15.20 -2.09 1.74
C THR A 218 15.44 -1.34 0.45
N PHE A 219 14.75 -0.20 0.31
CA PHE A 219 14.85 0.71 -0.83
C PHE A 219 15.13 2.14 -0.32
N PRO A 220 15.56 3.06 -1.20
CA PRO A 220 15.75 4.46 -0.82
C PRO A 220 14.51 5.07 -0.16
N PHE A 221 14.71 6.14 0.60
CA PHE A 221 13.66 6.92 1.25
C PHE A 221 12.83 6.12 2.27
N ALA A 222 13.52 5.33 3.11
CA ALA A 222 12.88 4.54 4.16
C ALA A 222 11.74 3.64 3.64
N ARG A 223 11.93 2.98 2.52
CA ARG A 223 11.03 1.96 1.99
C ARG A 223 11.62 0.57 2.21
N GLN A 224 10.74 -0.39 2.42
CA GLN A 224 11.08 -1.81 2.38
C GLN A 224 9.98 -2.56 1.62
N ALA A 225 10.33 -3.71 1.08
CA ALA A 225 9.36 -4.58 0.45
C ALA A 225 9.71 -6.04 0.72
N ILE A 226 8.67 -6.83 0.95
CA ILE A 226 8.73 -8.29 0.95
C ILE A 226 7.83 -8.80 -0.18
N TRP A 227 8.28 -9.86 -0.82
CA TRP A 227 7.50 -10.42 -1.92
C TRP A 227 7.64 -11.92 -2.02
N LEU A 228 6.59 -12.54 -2.53
CA LEU A 228 6.52 -13.94 -2.91
C LEU A 228 6.37 -14.05 -4.42
N GLN A 229 7.00 -15.06 -4.97
CA GLN A 229 6.72 -15.56 -6.30
C GLN A 229 6.33 -17.03 -6.13
N ALA A 230 5.12 -17.39 -6.53
CA ALA A 230 4.71 -18.79 -6.55
C ALA A 230 5.60 -19.56 -7.52
N GLN A 231 6.01 -20.73 -7.10
CA GLN A 231 6.81 -21.65 -7.93
C GLN A 231 5.92 -22.35 -8.91
#